data_0fa52d050f4899caecbeb1ee11748be0
#
_entry.id   0fa52d050f4899caecbeb1ee11748be0
#
_cell.length_a   1.000
_cell.length_b   1.000
_cell.length_c   1.000
_cell.angle_alpha   90.00
_cell.angle_beta   90.00
_cell.angle_gamma   90.00
#
_symmetry.space_group_name_H-M   'P 1'
#
loop_
_entity.id
_entity.type
_entity.pdbx_description
1 polymer ?
#
loop_
_entity_poly.entity_id
_entity_poly.type
_entity_poly.pdbx_seq_one_letter_code
_entity_poly.pdbx_strand_id
1 'polypeptide(L)'
;RFKPKAVIDIATLTGACVIALGGVRSGLFTPDAALAKSLTAAGEAAQDLCWQMPLDDEYKDLLKSPFADLANIGGRWGGSISAAWFLREFAGETPWVHLDIAGTAWKSGASKGATGRPVALLVEFLMSRVKATTPGKRNSSARAAK
;
A
#
# COMPACT_ATOMS: atom_id res chain seq x y z
N ARG A 1 -3.31 16.82 -13.70
CA ARG A 1 -2.74 16.63 -15.04
C ARG A 1 -2.97 15.21 -15.54
N PHE A 2 -2.70 14.19 -14.73
CA PHE A 2 -2.69 12.78 -15.18
C PHE A 2 -4.04 12.05 -15.00
N LYS A 3 -4.93 12.53 -14.12
CA LYS A 3 -6.21 11.89 -13.78
C LYS A 3 -6.06 10.38 -13.54
N PRO A 4 -5.23 9.94 -12.58
CA PRO A 4 -4.96 8.54 -12.35
C PRO A 4 -6.21 7.82 -11.82
N LYS A 5 -6.32 6.51 -12.09
CA LYS A 5 -7.38 5.65 -11.53
C LYS A 5 -7.07 5.24 -10.09
N ALA A 6 -5.81 5.28 -9.70
CA ALA A 6 -5.33 5.05 -8.33
C ALA A 6 -3.95 5.69 -8.17
N VAL A 7 -3.61 6.05 -6.94
CA VAL A 7 -2.28 6.54 -6.54
C VAL A 7 -1.73 5.57 -5.50
N ILE A 8 -0.50 5.12 -5.71
CA ILE A 8 0.26 4.36 -4.71
C ILE A 8 1.50 5.19 -4.40
N ASP A 9 1.59 5.69 -3.19
CA ASP A 9 2.81 6.31 -2.70
C ASP A 9 3.61 5.33 -1.84
N ILE A 10 4.91 5.51 -1.82
CA ILE A 10 5.84 4.55 -1.21
C ILE A 10 6.93 5.34 -0.50
N ALA A 11 7.10 5.09 0.79
CA ALA A 11 8.16 5.72 1.56
C ALA A 11 8.68 4.80 2.68
N THR A 12 9.91 5.02 3.08
CA THR A 12 10.46 4.51 4.34
C THR A 12 10.04 5.45 5.46
N LEU A 13 8.73 5.46 5.74
CA LEU A 13 8.11 6.57 6.45
C LEU A 13 8.36 6.51 7.95
N THR A 14 8.18 5.34 8.58
CA THR A 14 8.14 5.29 10.04
C THR A 14 8.94 4.16 10.67
N GLY A 15 9.65 4.50 11.76
CA GLY A 15 10.20 3.50 12.67
C GLY A 15 9.11 2.69 13.38
N ALA A 16 7.92 3.26 13.57
CA ALA A 16 6.78 2.57 14.16
C ALA A 16 6.33 1.37 13.29
N CYS A 17 6.34 1.49 11.98
CA CYS A 17 6.07 0.38 11.06
C CYS A 17 7.15 -0.72 11.19
N VAL A 18 8.42 -0.34 11.33
CA VAL A 18 9.50 -1.30 11.58
C VAL A 18 9.29 -2.07 12.88
N ILE A 19 8.87 -1.39 13.95
CA ILE A 19 8.59 -2.02 15.25
C ILE A 19 7.40 -2.99 15.14
N ALA A 20 6.36 -2.61 14.39
CA ALA A 20 5.14 -3.41 14.27
C ALA A 20 5.33 -4.65 13.36
N LEU A 21 5.98 -4.51 12.22
CA LEU A 21 6.02 -5.52 11.15
C LEU A 21 7.41 -6.09 10.88
N GLY A 22 8.46 -5.52 11.47
CA GLY A 22 9.85 -5.91 11.24
C GLY A 22 10.25 -5.74 9.77
N GLY A 23 11.08 -6.66 9.27
CA GLY A 23 11.55 -6.69 7.88
C GLY A 23 10.78 -7.67 6.97
N VAL A 24 9.66 -8.22 7.43
CA VAL A 24 8.92 -9.29 6.72
C VAL A 24 7.84 -8.71 5.82
N ARG A 25 7.04 -7.77 6.31
CA ARG A 25 5.93 -7.17 5.59
C ARG A 25 6.06 -5.66 5.54
N SER A 26 5.68 -5.06 4.41
CA SER A 26 5.47 -3.61 4.29
C SER A 26 4.12 -3.24 4.88
N GLY A 27 4.00 -2.07 5.50
CA GLY A 27 2.72 -1.55 5.97
C GLY A 27 1.89 -1.04 4.78
N LEU A 28 0.63 -1.44 4.68
CA LEU A 28 -0.30 -0.98 3.66
C LEU A 28 -1.41 -0.18 4.33
N PHE A 29 -1.61 1.06 3.90
CA PHE A 29 -2.62 1.96 4.43
C PHE A 29 -3.52 2.47 3.30
N THR A 30 -4.80 2.25 3.39
CA THR A 30 -5.81 2.73 2.44
C THR A 30 -7.21 2.64 3.03
N PRO A 31 -8.10 3.59 2.72
CA PRO A 31 -9.53 3.45 3.02
C PRO A 31 -10.26 2.58 1.97
N ASP A 32 -9.61 2.25 0.83
CA ASP A 32 -10.21 1.47 -0.26
C ASP A 32 -9.96 -0.03 -0.07
N ALA A 33 -10.98 -0.74 0.39
CA ALA A 33 -10.91 -2.18 0.64
C ALA A 33 -10.60 -3.01 -0.62
N ALA A 34 -11.01 -2.55 -1.81
CA ALA A 34 -10.75 -3.25 -3.06
C ALA A 34 -9.27 -3.12 -3.46
N LEU A 35 -8.69 -1.95 -3.28
CA LEU A 35 -7.25 -1.73 -3.47
C LEU A 35 -6.43 -2.52 -2.45
N ALA A 36 -6.81 -2.51 -1.18
CA ALA A 36 -6.14 -3.29 -0.14
C ALA A 36 -6.09 -4.77 -0.50
N LYS A 37 -7.24 -5.34 -0.86
CA LYS A 37 -7.35 -6.75 -1.28
C LYS A 37 -6.48 -7.06 -2.50
N SER A 38 -6.51 -6.18 -3.52
CA SER A 38 -5.74 -6.38 -4.75
C SER A 38 -4.23 -6.36 -4.52
N LEU A 39 -3.75 -5.41 -3.70
CA LEU A 39 -2.32 -5.29 -3.38
C LEU A 39 -1.84 -6.41 -2.47
N THR A 40 -2.65 -6.82 -1.49
CA THR A 40 -2.33 -7.97 -0.64
C THR A 40 -2.18 -9.25 -1.48
N ALA A 41 -3.13 -9.52 -2.37
CA ALA A 41 -3.07 -10.68 -3.27
C ALA A 41 -1.85 -10.62 -4.20
N ALA A 42 -1.53 -9.46 -4.76
CA ALA A 42 -0.34 -9.26 -5.58
C ALA A 42 0.95 -9.50 -4.79
N GLY A 43 1.01 -8.99 -3.55
CA GLY A 43 2.15 -9.21 -2.66
C GLY A 43 2.37 -10.68 -2.31
N GLU A 44 1.29 -11.42 -2.07
CA GLU A 44 1.36 -12.87 -1.83
C GLU A 44 1.83 -13.64 -3.07
N ALA A 45 1.29 -13.32 -4.25
CA ALA A 45 1.69 -13.95 -5.51
C ALA A 45 3.16 -13.67 -5.85
N ALA A 46 3.64 -12.46 -5.60
CA ALA A 46 5.00 -12.03 -5.85
C ALA A 46 5.99 -12.39 -4.73
N GLN A 47 5.53 -12.94 -3.59
CA GLN A 47 6.33 -13.15 -2.37
C GLN A 47 6.98 -11.85 -1.84
N ASP A 48 6.34 -10.71 -2.11
CA ASP A 48 6.71 -9.37 -1.64
C ASP A 48 5.60 -8.83 -0.75
N LEU A 49 5.56 -9.36 0.47
CA LEU A 49 4.39 -9.31 1.36
C LEU A 49 4.14 -7.93 1.93
N CYS A 50 2.87 -7.55 2.00
CA CYS A 50 2.39 -6.40 2.77
C CYS A 50 1.33 -6.83 3.81
N TRP A 51 0.97 -5.92 4.70
CA TRP A 51 -0.08 -6.11 5.69
C TRP A 51 -0.91 -4.85 5.80
N GLN A 52 -2.24 -4.97 5.66
CA GLN A 52 -3.13 -3.83 5.84
C GLN A 52 -3.17 -3.43 7.31
N MET A 53 -2.85 -2.18 7.56
CA MET A 53 -2.91 -1.54 8.86
C MET A 53 -4.24 -0.78 8.98
N PRO A 54 -4.75 -0.59 10.21
CA PRO A 54 -5.95 0.21 10.43
C PRO A 54 -5.76 1.65 9.97
N LEU A 55 -6.85 2.28 9.53
CA LEU A 55 -6.88 3.69 9.13
C LEU A 55 -8.23 4.29 9.55
N ASP A 56 -8.62 4.05 10.81
CA ASP A 56 -9.87 4.54 11.38
C ASP A 56 -9.79 6.05 11.64
N ASP A 57 -10.93 6.73 11.52
CA ASP A 57 -11.00 8.20 11.56
C ASP A 57 -10.51 8.79 12.90
N GLU A 58 -10.63 8.04 13.99
CA GLU A 58 -10.17 8.44 15.31
C GLU A 58 -8.68 8.75 15.38
N TYR A 59 -7.86 8.11 14.54
CA TYR A 59 -6.42 8.40 14.49
C TYR A 59 -6.10 9.77 13.89
N LYS A 60 -7.02 10.37 13.16
CA LYS A 60 -6.88 11.73 12.63
C LYS A 60 -6.77 12.76 13.75
N ASP A 61 -7.40 12.51 14.88
CA ASP A 61 -7.36 13.39 16.05
C ASP A 61 -5.93 13.60 16.59
N LEU A 62 -5.02 12.65 16.34
CA LEU A 62 -3.60 12.78 16.68
C LEU A 62 -2.87 13.88 15.90
N LEU A 63 -3.46 14.33 14.79
CA LEU A 63 -2.88 15.36 13.92
C LEU A 63 -3.46 16.77 14.17
N LYS A 64 -4.29 16.93 15.20
CA LYS A 64 -4.81 18.26 15.57
C LYS A 64 -3.68 19.18 16.01
N SER A 65 -3.69 20.41 15.52
CA SER A 65 -2.71 21.44 15.86
C SER A 65 -3.41 22.73 16.27
N PRO A 66 -2.94 23.42 17.32
CA PRO A 66 -3.43 24.75 17.64
C PRO A 66 -2.82 25.87 16.76
N PHE A 67 -1.79 25.56 15.97
CA PHE A 67 -1.00 26.56 15.22
C PHE A 67 -1.01 26.37 13.71
N ALA A 68 -1.38 25.18 13.22
CA ALA A 68 -1.39 24.83 11.80
C ALA A 68 -2.64 24.04 11.44
N ASP A 69 -2.92 23.86 10.17
CA ASP A 69 -4.04 23.03 9.69
C ASP A 69 -3.92 21.59 10.18
N LEU A 70 -2.69 21.07 10.21
CA LEU A 70 -2.35 19.74 10.70
C LEU A 70 -0.98 19.75 11.39
N ALA A 71 -0.83 18.95 12.44
CA ALA A 71 0.49 18.57 12.94
C ALA A 71 1.14 17.54 12.00
N ASN A 72 2.44 17.66 11.77
CA ASN A 72 3.16 16.69 10.94
C ASN A 72 3.58 15.42 11.70
N ILE A 73 3.37 15.37 13.02
CA ILE A 73 3.66 14.23 13.89
C ILE A 73 2.50 14.05 14.87
N GLY A 74 1.92 12.84 14.89
CA GLY A 74 0.82 12.46 15.79
C GLY A 74 1.26 11.93 17.15
N GLY A 75 2.55 12.04 17.51
CA GLY A 75 3.10 11.49 18.74
C GLY A 75 3.59 10.04 18.58
N ARG A 76 3.91 9.40 19.72
CA ARG A 76 4.54 8.07 19.75
C ARG A 76 3.55 6.93 19.42
N TRP A 77 2.32 7.02 19.92
CA TRP A 77 1.34 5.96 19.82
C TRP A 77 0.65 5.96 18.47
N GLY A 78 0.53 4.78 17.83
CA GLY A 78 -0.05 4.68 16.50
C GLY A 78 0.73 5.45 15.42
N GLY A 79 2.04 5.64 15.60
CA GLY A 79 2.86 6.54 14.77
C GLY A 79 2.84 6.21 13.28
N SER A 80 2.76 4.94 12.88
CA SER A 80 2.62 4.57 11.46
C SER A 80 1.25 4.95 10.90
N ILE A 81 0.20 4.87 11.72
CA ILE A 81 -1.16 5.16 11.32
C ILE A 81 -1.37 6.67 11.21
N SER A 82 -0.91 7.45 12.21
CA SER A 82 -1.00 8.91 12.15
C SER A 82 -0.18 9.50 10.99
N ALA A 83 0.99 8.91 10.68
CA ALA A 83 1.77 9.30 9.51
C ALA A 83 1.05 9.02 8.19
N ALA A 84 0.40 7.86 8.08
CA ALA A 84 -0.45 7.54 6.93
C ALA A 84 -1.67 8.47 6.83
N TRP A 85 -2.30 8.84 7.96
CA TRP A 85 -3.37 9.84 7.98
C TRP A 85 -2.91 11.20 7.48
N PHE A 86 -1.70 11.64 7.87
CA PHE A 86 -1.14 12.87 7.34
C PHE A 86 -1.07 12.84 5.80
N LEU A 87 -0.56 11.77 5.21
CA LEU A 87 -0.50 11.62 3.75
C LEU A 87 -1.90 11.56 3.12
N ARG A 88 -2.85 10.90 3.78
CA ARG A 88 -4.23 10.76 3.31
C ARG A 88 -4.92 12.11 3.10
N GLU A 89 -4.65 13.09 3.93
CA GLU A 89 -5.22 14.45 3.80
C GLU A 89 -4.89 15.12 2.45
N PHE A 90 -3.77 14.72 1.82
CA PHE A 90 -3.33 15.27 0.54
C PHE A 90 -3.74 14.41 -0.67
N ALA A 91 -4.31 13.23 -0.45
CA ALA A 91 -4.70 12.33 -1.54
C ALA A 91 -6.01 12.74 -2.24
N GLY A 92 -6.85 13.55 -1.60
CA GLY A 92 -8.17 13.94 -2.13
C GLY A 92 -9.10 12.74 -2.34
N GLU A 93 -9.94 12.82 -3.37
CA GLU A 93 -10.93 11.79 -3.70
C GLU A 93 -10.37 10.65 -4.57
N THR A 94 -9.11 10.74 -4.99
CA THR A 94 -8.50 9.68 -5.81
C THR A 94 -8.27 8.43 -4.96
N PRO A 95 -8.63 7.22 -5.45
CA PRO A 95 -8.27 5.98 -4.78
C PRO A 95 -6.78 5.94 -4.47
N TRP A 96 -6.42 5.80 -3.19
CA TRP A 96 -5.07 6.00 -2.71
C TRP A 96 -4.62 4.87 -1.79
N VAL A 97 -3.34 4.54 -1.89
CA VAL A 97 -2.65 3.61 -1.00
C VAL A 97 -1.28 4.17 -0.64
N HIS A 98 -0.93 4.09 0.62
CA HIS A 98 0.45 4.26 1.09
C HIS A 98 1.08 2.90 1.43
N LEU A 99 2.31 2.68 0.97
CA LEU A 99 3.15 1.55 1.38
C LEU A 99 4.31 2.06 2.22
N ASP A 100 4.27 1.80 3.53
CA ASP A 100 5.41 2.06 4.41
C ASP A 100 6.39 0.89 4.33
N ILE A 101 7.51 1.13 3.66
CA ILE A 101 8.57 0.15 3.41
C ILE A 101 9.77 0.31 4.33
N ALA A 102 9.64 1.04 5.44
CA ALA A 102 10.74 1.34 6.35
C ALA A 102 11.46 0.08 6.83
N GLY A 103 10.74 -1.00 7.11
CA GLY A 103 11.32 -2.27 7.55
C GLY A 103 11.81 -3.17 6.41
N THR A 104 11.36 -2.97 5.18
CA THR A 104 11.56 -3.93 4.07
C THR A 104 12.50 -3.44 2.98
N ALA A 105 12.79 -2.13 2.91
CA ALA A 105 13.55 -1.53 1.81
C ALA A 105 15.04 -1.90 1.80
N TRP A 106 15.62 -2.25 2.96
CA TRP A 106 17.04 -2.58 3.07
C TRP A 106 17.32 -3.69 4.08
N LYS A 107 18.51 -4.24 3.98
CA LYS A 107 19.10 -5.17 4.97
C LYS A 107 20.28 -4.50 5.67
N SER A 108 20.44 -4.82 6.95
CA SER A 108 21.58 -4.38 7.78
C SER A 108 22.59 -5.51 7.99
N GLY A 109 23.72 -5.20 8.64
CA GLY A 109 24.76 -6.17 8.98
C GLY A 109 25.58 -6.63 7.77
N ALA A 110 26.00 -7.89 7.77
CA ALA A 110 26.86 -8.47 6.73
C ALA A 110 26.21 -8.48 5.33
N SER A 111 24.87 -8.54 5.27
CA SER A 111 24.10 -8.52 4.03
C SER A 111 23.55 -7.14 3.68
N LYS A 112 24.23 -6.07 4.15
CA LYS A 112 23.79 -4.69 3.94
C LYS A 112 23.55 -4.37 2.47
N GLY A 113 22.37 -3.81 2.17
CA GLY A 113 22.00 -3.39 0.83
C GLY A 113 20.50 -3.18 0.66
N ALA A 114 20.10 -2.66 -0.49
CA ALA A 114 18.70 -2.53 -0.89
C ALA A 114 18.11 -3.91 -1.21
N THR A 115 16.82 -4.09 -0.90
CA THR A 115 16.10 -5.33 -1.17
C THR A 115 15.41 -5.35 -2.54
N GLY A 116 15.17 -4.16 -3.12
CA GLY A 116 14.34 -3.99 -4.30
C GLY A 116 12.83 -4.00 -4.02
N ARG A 117 12.41 -4.21 -2.75
CA ARG A 117 10.99 -4.17 -2.38
C ARG A 117 10.45 -2.73 -2.39
N PRO A 118 9.21 -2.50 -2.83
CA PRO A 118 8.15 -3.44 -3.21
C PRO A 118 8.00 -3.62 -4.74
N VAL A 119 9.07 -3.66 -5.52
CA VAL A 119 9.00 -3.72 -6.99
C VAL A 119 8.21 -4.94 -7.47
N ALA A 120 8.45 -6.13 -6.89
CA ALA A 120 7.77 -7.35 -7.30
C ALA A 120 6.26 -7.29 -7.06
N LEU A 121 5.84 -6.78 -5.90
CA LEU A 121 4.43 -6.53 -5.58
C LEU A 121 3.77 -5.59 -6.60
N LEU A 122 4.43 -4.48 -6.93
CA LEU A 122 3.90 -3.48 -7.86
C LEU A 122 3.78 -4.02 -9.29
N VAL A 123 4.75 -4.79 -9.75
CA VAL A 123 4.70 -5.43 -11.07
C VAL A 123 3.52 -6.40 -11.15
N GLU A 124 3.35 -7.29 -10.15
CA GLU A 124 2.23 -8.23 -10.14
C GLU A 124 0.88 -7.50 -10.05
N PHE A 125 0.78 -6.45 -9.24
CA PHE A 125 -0.42 -5.63 -9.18
C PHE A 125 -0.76 -5.00 -10.54
N LEU A 126 0.19 -4.42 -11.25
CA LEU A 126 -0.03 -3.82 -12.58
C LEU A 126 -0.42 -4.88 -13.61
N MET A 127 0.25 -6.03 -13.61
CA MET A 127 -0.06 -7.15 -14.52
C MET A 127 -1.47 -7.70 -14.27
N SER A 128 -1.93 -7.78 -13.03
CA SER A 128 -3.29 -8.21 -12.70
C SER A 128 -4.36 -7.27 -13.29
N ARG A 129 -4.07 -5.97 -13.32
CA ARG A 129 -4.98 -4.96 -13.92
C ARG A 129 -5.06 -5.05 -15.43
N VAL A 130 -3.96 -5.37 -16.11
CA VAL A 130 -3.97 -5.61 -17.57
C VAL A 130 -4.79 -6.86 -17.91
N LYS A 131 -4.62 -7.95 -17.16
CA LYS A 131 -5.41 -9.18 -17.37
C LYS A 131 -6.91 -8.95 -17.18
N ALA A 132 -7.30 -8.13 -16.21
CA ALA A 132 -8.70 -7.80 -15.94
C ALA A 132 -9.37 -6.96 -17.05
N THR A 133 -8.59 -6.21 -17.83
CA THR A 133 -9.11 -5.36 -18.94
C THR A 133 -9.20 -6.09 -20.27
N THR A 134 -8.63 -7.30 -20.39
CA THR A 134 -8.72 -8.11 -21.62
C THR A 134 -9.98 -8.95 -21.56
N PRO A 135 -11.01 -8.75 -22.44
CA PRO A 135 -12.20 -9.59 -22.47
C PRO A 135 -11.78 -11.03 -22.76
N GLY A 136 -12.10 -11.94 -21.87
CA GLY A 136 -11.84 -13.36 -22.08
C GLY A 136 -12.39 -13.80 -23.44
N LYS A 137 -11.57 -14.39 -24.30
CA LYS A 137 -12.05 -15.11 -25.49
C LYS A 137 -13.05 -16.15 -25.00
N ARG A 138 -14.35 -15.94 -25.28
CA ARG A 138 -15.37 -16.96 -25.13
C ARG A 138 -14.93 -18.16 -25.97
N ASN A 139 -14.59 -19.26 -25.33
CA ASN A 139 -14.45 -20.54 -26.01
C ASN A 139 -15.81 -20.90 -26.63
N SER A 140 -15.97 -20.62 -27.91
CA SER A 140 -17.03 -21.15 -28.74
C SER A 140 -16.67 -22.56 -29.18
N SER A 141 -16.73 -23.52 -28.26
CA SER A 141 -16.68 -24.96 -28.61
C SER A 141 -17.91 -25.65 -28.00
N ALA A 142 -19.09 -25.26 -28.47
CA ALA A 142 -20.30 -26.05 -28.35
C ALA A 142 -20.96 -26.05 -29.70
N ARG A 143 -20.42 -26.89 -30.61
CA ARG A 143 -21.18 -27.24 -31.83
C ARG A 143 -20.91 -28.65 -32.29
N ALA A 144 -22.00 -29.38 -32.36
CA ALA A 144 -22.28 -30.55 -33.19
C ALA A 144 -21.95 -31.93 -32.60
N ALA A 145 -22.92 -32.52 -32.01
CA ALA A 145 -23.21 -33.92 -32.27
C ALA A 145 -24.69 -34.00 -32.74
N LYS A 146 -24.81 -34.31 -34.00
CA LYS A 146 -26.02 -34.91 -34.53
C LYS A 146 -26.01 -36.39 -34.18
#